data_32d35e9e928a260ad1593671cede9c72
#
_entry.id   32d35e9e928a260ad1593671cede9c72
#
_cell.length_a   1.000
_cell.length_b   1.000
_cell.length_c   1.000
_cell.angle_alpha   90.00
_cell.angle_beta   90.00
_cell.angle_gamma   90.00
#
_symmetry.space_group_name_H-M   'P 1'
#
loop_
_entity.id
_entity.type
_entity.pdbx_description
1 polymer ?
#
loop_
_entity_poly.entity_id
_entity_poly.type
_entity_poly.pdbx_seq_one_letter_code
_entity_poly.pdbx_strand_id
1 'polypeptide(L)'
;EEEVHTFAKDAEQQDIEHVLVGCCAEPAVFEQALAGKTLHFLDLKGKCFAPHSDTEKSHLKALKLINAEIRAASIRTHNKVPINPLRVGNKIVIYTEFAEGMKMAGKLGDLVAEGQGGLTFCISPETEGMDNSPLSDQRVSLVSVEGRLGNLRITLEPEPLSDGRSQKRYEIKADQLVVLAKTPPEGIIRRTGVHLVSSVDDEILEETASQIHELVGYFHKPEHVVYNQDICAGGDKGIETCGRCITFCPYDAISRQTENSLRINVDHLTCEGCGACVSACPTSALRFTEPAPQEIYARISDMLTSSKEEHATNDPPVILFHCEEMGRKVLQTAGEIPYFYSPAVLPIEVPCLRYVSESNMLAALSLGAAGVGLLGCENCPNGERELLYQKYEFTQLILKHFDLGQERVGIMTAQEGMEEKAVDTVNQFVSKLNKPSLAARWTTPSQTGNREILTDVIKDLIEQTCNEPGSVDITQELPFAYAEVNESGCTLCRSCANVCPTNAFKFEEENNSLHFKHINCVGCGLCEQLCPEKVITLKGELHLDKISLDYRKVAEDEMVACTQCKKPYINRRALEAIESKVLGVESLQSTFSGNRKNILRMCPDCRTVEAMMEVEKGW
;
A
#
# COMPACT_ATOMS: atom_id res chain seq x y z
N GLU A 1 -9.93 3.69 38.55
CA GLU A 1 -9.95 2.23 38.69
C GLU A 1 -11.31 1.70 39.14
N GLU A 2 -11.91 2.22 40.24
CA GLU A 2 -13.18 1.73 40.78
C GLU A 2 -14.34 1.87 39.77
N GLU A 3 -14.39 2.95 39.01
CA GLU A 3 -15.38 3.19 37.94
C GLU A 3 -15.17 2.21 36.77
N VAL A 4 -13.93 1.92 36.38
CA VAL A 4 -13.62 0.96 35.33
C VAL A 4 -14.03 -0.45 35.71
N HIS A 5 -13.80 -0.85 36.97
CA HIS A 5 -14.25 -2.14 37.47
C HIS A 5 -15.77 -2.27 37.55
N THR A 6 -16.48 -1.15 37.85
CA THR A 6 -17.94 -1.13 37.82
C THR A 6 -18.46 -1.31 36.41
N PHE A 7 -17.90 -0.57 35.45
CA PHE A 7 -18.24 -0.71 34.04
C PHE A 7 -17.94 -2.13 33.48
N ALA A 8 -16.84 -2.74 33.92
CA ALA A 8 -16.49 -4.10 33.49
C ALA A 8 -17.56 -5.13 33.91
N LYS A 9 -18.12 -5.00 35.12
CA LYS A 9 -19.23 -5.85 35.58
C LYS A 9 -20.51 -5.63 34.79
N ASP A 10 -20.82 -4.39 34.44
CA ASP A 10 -21.98 -4.07 33.63
C ASP A 10 -21.80 -4.62 32.18
N ALA A 11 -20.59 -4.52 31.62
CA ALA A 11 -20.25 -5.06 30.30
C ALA A 11 -20.35 -6.60 30.25
N GLU A 12 -20.02 -7.28 31.35
CA GLU A 12 -20.22 -8.73 31.48
C GLU A 12 -21.71 -9.11 31.53
N GLN A 13 -22.50 -8.38 32.33
CA GLN A 13 -23.94 -8.63 32.48
C GLN A 13 -24.74 -8.37 31.20
N GLN A 14 -24.27 -7.45 30.34
CA GLN A 14 -24.93 -7.09 29.08
C GLN A 14 -24.36 -7.83 27.86
N ASP A 15 -23.43 -8.77 28.07
CA ASP A 15 -22.79 -9.57 27.01
C ASP A 15 -22.10 -8.67 25.92
N ILE A 16 -21.47 -7.57 26.38
CA ILE A 16 -20.76 -6.65 25.50
C ILE A 16 -19.41 -7.25 25.13
N GLU A 17 -19.15 -7.47 23.84
CA GLU A 17 -17.87 -8.01 23.32
C GLU A 17 -16.86 -6.91 22.98
N HIS A 18 -17.34 -5.74 22.52
CA HIS A 18 -16.51 -4.62 22.05
C HIS A 18 -16.74 -3.38 22.87
N VAL A 19 -15.65 -2.73 23.30
CA VAL A 19 -15.69 -1.52 24.11
C VAL A 19 -14.83 -0.44 23.46
N LEU A 20 -15.42 0.76 23.24
CA LEU A 20 -14.68 1.94 22.82
C LEU A 20 -14.32 2.78 24.06
N VAL A 21 -13.02 2.99 24.26
CA VAL A 21 -12.48 3.79 25.37
C VAL A 21 -12.06 5.16 24.85
N GLY A 22 -12.73 6.19 25.33
CA GLY A 22 -12.48 7.59 24.93
C GLY A 22 -11.33 8.28 25.69
N CYS A 23 -10.45 7.53 26.32
CA CYS A 23 -9.30 8.05 27.05
C CYS A 23 -8.11 7.12 26.86
N CYS A 24 -6.94 7.68 26.59
CA CYS A 24 -5.71 6.91 26.32
C CYS A 24 -4.62 7.12 27.38
N ALA A 25 -4.95 7.74 28.54
CA ALA A 25 -3.93 8.05 29.54
C ALA A 25 -3.31 6.79 30.18
N GLU A 26 -4.10 5.72 30.35
CA GLU A 26 -3.64 4.48 30.97
C GLU A 26 -4.34 3.25 30.36
N PRO A 27 -3.99 2.83 29.13
CA PRO A 27 -4.61 1.70 28.45
C PRO A 27 -4.60 0.41 29.29
N ALA A 28 -3.49 0.16 30.00
CA ALA A 28 -3.29 -1.05 30.81
C ALA A 28 -4.37 -1.26 31.88
N VAL A 29 -4.92 -0.20 32.47
CA VAL A 29 -6.01 -0.26 33.46
C VAL A 29 -7.28 -0.84 32.82
N PHE A 30 -7.58 -0.43 31.60
CA PHE A 30 -8.76 -0.92 30.87
C PHE A 30 -8.54 -2.35 30.37
N GLU A 31 -7.35 -2.67 29.86
CA GLU A 31 -6.99 -4.00 29.40
C GLU A 31 -7.06 -5.03 30.52
N GLN A 32 -6.61 -4.67 31.72
CA GLN A 32 -6.71 -5.54 32.88
C GLN A 32 -8.14 -5.72 33.38
N ALA A 33 -8.91 -4.64 33.47
CA ALA A 33 -10.27 -4.67 33.99
C ALA A 33 -11.28 -5.33 33.03
N LEU A 34 -11.04 -5.20 31.71
CA LEU A 34 -11.89 -5.70 30.64
C LEU A 34 -11.24 -6.90 29.92
N ALA A 35 -10.49 -7.71 30.64
CA ALA A 35 -9.84 -8.89 30.09
C ALA A 35 -10.85 -9.81 29.37
N GLY A 36 -10.53 -10.19 28.12
CA GLY A 36 -11.43 -10.98 27.28
C GLY A 36 -12.42 -10.19 26.42
N LYS A 37 -12.44 -8.86 26.53
CA LYS A 37 -13.16 -7.95 25.64
C LYS A 37 -12.22 -7.37 24.58
N THR A 38 -12.78 -6.99 23.43
CA THR A 38 -12.02 -6.27 22.41
C THR A 38 -12.09 -4.79 22.68
N LEU A 39 -10.94 -4.15 22.93
CA LEU A 39 -10.86 -2.74 23.26
C LEU A 39 -10.46 -1.91 22.04
N HIS A 40 -11.13 -0.79 21.87
CA HIS A 40 -10.82 0.23 20.86
C HIS A 40 -10.53 1.54 21.60
N PHE A 41 -9.35 2.11 21.38
CA PHE A 41 -8.95 3.34 22.04
C PHE A 41 -9.06 4.54 21.11
N LEU A 42 -9.64 5.62 21.61
CA LEU A 42 -9.75 6.90 20.90
C LEU A 42 -9.31 8.03 21.82
N ASP A 43 -8.21 8.70 21.48
CA ASP A 43 -7.73 9.86 22.21
C ASP A 43 -8.62 11.08 21.97
N LEU A 44 -9.70 11.18 22.71
CA LEU A 44 -10.60 12.35 22.67
C LEU A 44 -9.96 13.56 23.32
N LYS A 45 -9.16 13.37 24.38
CA LYS A 45 -8.51 14.50 25.08
C LYS A 45 -7.52 15.18 24.13
N GLY A 46 -6.59 14.45 23.57
CA GLY A 46 -5.56 15.00 22.68
C GLY A 46 -6.11 15.49 21.34
N LYS A 47 -7.10 14.77 20.76
CA LYS A 47 -7.63 15.11 19.44
C LYS A 47 -8.76 16.14 19.44
N CYS A 48 -9.50 16.31 20.55
CA CYS A 48 -10.71 17.15 20.60
C CYS A 48 -10.67 18.24 21.64
N PHE A 49 -10.36 17.91 22.91
CA PHE A 49 -10.58 18.85 24.00
C PHE A 49 -9.35 19.70 24.34
N ALA A 50 -8.19 19.10 24.43
CA ALA A 50 -6.97 19.81 24.77
C ALA A 50 -6.51 20.84 23.71
N PRO A 51 -6.55 20.52 22.38
CA PRO A 51 -6.05 21.43 21.35
C PRO A 51 -7.02 22.53 20.93
N HIS A 52 -8.20 22.68 21.59
CA HIS A 52 -9.21 23.66 21.18
C HIS A 52 -9.75 24.44 22.37
N SER A 53 -9.86 25.77 22.24
CA SER A 53 -10.44 26.66 23.24
C SER A 53 -11.97 26.73 23.18
N ASP A 54 -12.58 26.35 22.06
CA ASP A 54 -14.03 26.37 21.83
C ASP A 54 -14.65 25.04 22.23
N THR A 55 -15.35 25.01 23.35
CA THR A 55 -15.93 23.80 23.91
C THR A 55 -17.03 23.19 23.03
N GLU A 56 -17.85 24.02 22.38
CA GLU A 56 -18.94 23.53 21.52
C GLU A 56 -18.38 22.84 20.28
N LYS A 57 -17.40 23.45 19.62
CA LYS A 57 -16.72 22.87 18.48
C LYS A 57 -15.95 21.59 18.84
N SER A 58 -15.38 21.55 20.06
CA SER A 58 -14.69 20.35 20.57
C SER A 58 -15.65 19.19 20.77
N HIS A 59 -16.85 19.43 21.34
CA HIS A 59 -17.87 18.39 21.50
C HIS A 59 -18.34 17.85 20.14
N LEU A 60 -18.60 18.75 19.18
CA LEU A 60 -19.04 18.35 17.84
C LEU A 60 -18.00 17.50 17.12
N LYS A 61 -16.73 17.87 17.23
CA LYS A 61 -15.60 17.10 16.73
C LYS A 61 -15.50 15.74 17.40
N ALA A 62 -15.65 15.68 18.73
CA ALA A 62 -15.63 14.43 19.48
C ALA A 62 -16.73 13.46 19.00
N LEU A 63 -17.95 13.93 18.80
CA LEU A 63 -19.04 13.11 18.26
C LEU A 63 -18.73 12.54 16.89
N LYS A 64 -18.15 13.33 16.00
CA LYS A 64 -17.73 12.85 14.67
C LYS A 64 -16.68 11.76 14.75
N LEU A 65 -15.66 11.93 15.60
CA LEU A 65 -14.60 10.94 15.79
C LEU A 65 -15.12 9.66 16.45
N ILE A 66 -16.01 9.77 17.45
CA ILE A 66 -16.64 8.62 18.11
C ILE A 66 -17.47 7.81 17.10
N ASN A 67 -18.34 8.45 16.33
CA ASN A 67 -19.16 7.76 15.34
C ASN A 67 -18.32 7.06 14.27
N ALA A 68 -17.28 7.74 13.79
CA ALA A 68 -16.35 7.18 12.81
C ALA A 68 -15.60 5.95 13.37
N GLU A 69 -15.18 5.98 14.65
CA GLU A 69 -14.48 4.86 15.27
C GLU A 69 -15.43 3.69 15.58
N ILE A 70 -16.65 3.95 16.04
CA ILE A 70 -17.67 2.90 16.24
C ILE A 70 -17.90 2.14 14.93
N ARG A 71 -18.03 2.84 13.82
CA ARG A 71 -18.24 2.21 12.52
C ARG A 71 -17.02 1.44 12.03
N ALA A 72 -15.83 2.00 12.18
CA ALA A 72 -14.58 1.34 11.87
C ALA A 72 -14.42 0.05 12.70
N ALA A 73 -14.68 0.12 14.00
CA ALA A 73 -14.65 -1.03 14.89
C ALA A 73 -15.64 -2.12 14.46
N SER A 74 -16.86 -1.78 14.05
CA SER A 74 -17.83 -2.74 13.56
C SER A 74 -17.37 -3.47 12.29
N ILE A 75 -16.60 -2.81 11.43
CA ILE A 75 -15.97 -3.43 10.24
C ILE A 75 -14.85 -4.39 10.69
N ARG A 76 -14.01 -3.97 11.63
CA ARG A 76 -12.86 -4.72 12.15
C ARG A 76 -13.27 -6.04 12.79
N THR A 77 -14.39 -6.08 13.51
CA THR A 77 -14.89 -7.31 14.18
C THR A 77 -15.11 -8.50 13.26
N HIS A 78 -15.32 -8.24 11.98
CA HIS A 78 -15.53 -9.28 10.97
C HIS A 78 -14.23 -9.81 10.34
N ASN A 79 -13.10 -9.15 10.59
CA ASN A 79 -11.80 -9.47 10.00
C ASN A 79 -10.86 -10.05 11.05
N LYS A 80 -10.72 -11.38 11.07
CA LYS A 80 -9.68 -12.02 11.89
C LYS A 80 -8.33 -11.85 11.21
N VAL A 81 -7.40 -11.16 11.86
CA VAL A 81 -6.02 -11.02 11.38
C VAL A 81 -5.26 -12.30 11.69
N PRO A 82 -4.70 -12.99 10.68
CA PRO A 82 -3.83 -14.14 10.93
C PRO A 82 -2.58 -13.72 11.71
N ILE A 83 -2.04 -14.63 12.52
CA ILE A 83 -0.87 -14.39 13.34
C ILE A 83 0.18 -15.47 13.08
N ASN A 84 1.45 -15.07 13.05
CA ASN A 84 2.58 -15.95 12.84
C ASN A 84 3.42 -16.06 14.13
N PRO A 85 3.80 -17.28 14.57
CA PRO A 85 4.67 -17.43 15.71
C PRO A 85 6.09 -16.96 15.37
N LEU A 86 6.69 -16.22 16.29
CA LEU A 86 8.05 -15.71 16.19
C LEU A 86 8.81 -16.05 17.46
N ARG A 87 9.97 -16.68 17.32
CA ARG A 87 10.90 -16.88 18.43
C ARG A 87 12.08 -15.93 18.28
N VAL A 88 12.38 -15.20 19.34
CA VAL A 88 13.49 -14.25 19.43
C VAL A 88 14.45 -14.73 20.50
N GLY A 89 15.72 -14.87 20.15
CA GLY A 89 16.79 -15.17 21.07
C GLY A 89 17.32 -13.92 21.76
N ASN A 90 18.45 -14.05 22.42
CA ASN A 90 19.10 -12.99 23.18
C ASN A 90 20.48 -12.59 22.61
N LYS A 91 20.72 -12.87 21.33
CA LYS A 91 21.93 -12.41 20.64
C LYS A 91 21.76 -10.96 20.20
N ILE A 92 22.39 -10.04 20.93
CA ILE A 92 22.27 -8.61 20.73
C ILE A 92 23.60 -8.06 20.22
N VAL A 93 23.55 -7.21 19.21
CA VAL A 93 24.70 -6.44 18.72
C VAL A 93 24.50 -4.99 19.10
N ILE A 94 25.53 -4.35 19.66
CA ILE A 94 25.56 -2.93 19.96
C ILE A 94 26.60 -2.28 19.03
N TYR A 95 26.13 -1.36 18.20
CA TYR A 95 26.98 -0.52 17.37
C TYR A 95 27.00 0.89 17.95
N THR A 96 28.17 1.52 18.09
CA THR A 96 28.26 2.86 18.64
C THR A 96 29.23 3.73 17.86
N GLU A 97 28.86 5.00 17.66
CA GLU A 97 29.71 6.05 17.08
C GLU A 97 30.22 7.04 18.14
N PHE A 98 29.86 6.85 19.40
CA PHE A 98 30.30 7.71 20.50
C PHE A 98 31.56 7.19 21.16
N ALA A 99 32.49 8.07 21.51
CA ALA A 99 33.64 7.72 22.36
C ALA A 99 33.22 7.18 23.73
N GLU A 100 32.07 7.66 24.25
CA GLU A 100 31.45 7.20 25.50
C GLU A 100 30.61 5.94 25.31
N GLY A 101 30.27 5.59 24.08
CA GLY A 101 29.39 4.48 23.73
C GLY A 101 29.88 3.12 24.22
N MET A 102 31.21 2.94 24.33
CA MET A 102 31.79 1.71 24.89
C MET A 102 31.46 1.54 26.37
N LYS A 103 31.48 2.62 27.15
CA LYS A 103 31.09 2.60 28.55
C LYS A 103 29.61 2.28 28.74
N MET A 104 28.80 2.77 27.82
CA MET A 104 27.36 2.57 27.78
C MET A 104 26.99 1.20 27.26
N ALA A 105 27.69 0.71 26.25
CA ALA A 105 27.53 -0.65 25.78
C ALA A 105 27.85 -1.66 26.88
N GLY A 106 28.84 -1.36 27.74
CA GLY A 106 29.10 -2.12 28.96
C GLY A 106 27.89 -2.09 29.91
N LYS A 107 27.37 -0.92 30.24
CA LYS A 107 26.21 -0.76 31.13
C LYS A 107 24.94 -1.43 30.56
N LEU A 108 24.66 -1.23 29.27
CA LEU A 108 23.54 -1.90 28.61
C LEU A 108 23.75 -3.41 28.55
N GLY A 109 24.97 -3.87 28.32
CA GLY A 109 25.36 -5.27 28.36
C GLY A 109 25.14 -5.91 29.72
N ASP A 110 25.45 -5.20 30.81
CA ASP A 110 25.19 -5.65 32.17
C ASP A 110 23.69 -5.73 32.46
N LEU A 111 22.91 -4.71 32.10
CA LEU A 111 21.45 -4.68 32.23
C LEU A 111 20.78 -5.82 31.46
N VAL A 112 21.26 -6.10 30.25
CA VAL A 112 20.76 -7.22 29.43
C VAL A 112 21.20 -8.58 29.97
N ALA A 113 22.40 -8.70 30.55
CA ALA A 113 22.93 -9.96 31.09
C ALA A 113 22.25 -10.40 32.39
N GLU A 114 21.76 -9.50 33.21
CA GLU A 114 20.99 -9.80 34.42
C GLU A 114 19.72 -10.60 34.14
N GLY A 115 19.19 -10.52 32.91
CA GLY A 115 17.96 -11.21 32.49
C GLY A 115 18.12 -12.67 32.05
N GLN A 116 19.12 -13.04 31.29
CA GLN A 116 19.44 -14.43 30.82
C GLN A 116 20.63 -14.39 29.84
N GLY A 117 21.82 -14.75 30.24
CA GLY A 117 23.09 -14.91 29.53
C GLY A 117 23.07 -14.79 28.00
N GLY A 118 22.98 -13.57 27.45
CA GLY A 118 23.03 -13.28 26.03
C GLY A 118 24.44 -12.92 25.57
N LEU A 119 24.76 -13.25 24.32
CA LEU A 119 26.02 -12.87 23.72
C LEU A 119 25.88 -11.45 23.14
N THR A 120 26.43 -10.46 23.82
CA THR A 120 26.45 -9.07 23.38
C THR A 120 27.80 -8.74 22.72
N PHE A 121 27.77 -8.25 21.49
CA PHE A 121 28.96 -7.76 20.81
C PHE A 121 28.87 -6.24 20.74
N CYS A 122 29.97 -5.56 21.11
CA CYS A 122 30.10 -4.14 20.91
C CYS A 122 31.04 -3.84 19.75
N ILE A 123 30.63 -2.95 18.87
CA ILE A 123 31.34 -2.59 17.66
C ILE A 123 31.37 -1.06 17.54
N SER A 124 32.56 -0.47 17.37
CA SER A 124 32.73 0.97 17.21
C SER A 124 33.68 1.30 16.06
N PRO A 125 33.38 2.34 15.25
CA PRO A 125 34.33 2.83 14.26
C PRO A 125 35.57 3.52 14.88
N GLU A 126 35.50 3.98 16.14
CA GLU A 126 36.58 4.75 16.77
C GLU A 126 37.49 3.91 17.71
N THR A 127 37.14 2.69 18.03
CA THR A 127 37.88 1.85 19.00
C THR A 127 38.55 0.67 18.35
N GLU A 128 39.84 0.48 18.66
CA GLU A 128 40.55 -0.79 18.52
C GLU A 128 39.86 -1.81 19.44
N GLY A 129 39.55 -2.96 18.93
CA GLY A 129 38.55 -3.89 19.40
C GLY A 129 38.62 -4.45 20.81
N MET A 130 37.50 -5.01 21.24
CA MET A 130 37.37 -5.77 22.48
C MET A 130 37.80 -7.22 22.30
N ASP A 131 38.37 -7.82 23.37
CA ASP A 131 38.98 -9.14 23.42
C ASP A 131 38.11 -10.34 22.95
N ASN A 132 36.83 -10.16 22.66
CA ASN A 132 35.91 -11.21 22.24
C ASN A 132 35.21 -10.96 20.89
N SER A 133 35.60 -9.92 20.14
CA SER A 133 35.03 -9.64 18.81
C SER A 133 35.93 -10.19 17.70
N PRO A 134 35.41 -10.84 16.66
CA PRO A 134 36.19 -11.19 15.47
C PRO A 134 36.73 -9.98 14.70
N LEU A 135 36.46 -8.75 15.18
CA LEU A 135 36.81 -7.47 14.58
C LEU A 135 37.73 -6.63 15.47
N SER A 136 38.45 -7.28 16.41
CA SER A 136 39.20 -6.64 17.50
C SER A 136 40.24 -5.59 17.10
N ASP A 137 40.64 -5.51 15.82
CA ASP A 137 41.73 -4.63 15.36
C ASP A 137 41.33 -3.71 14.18
N GLN A 138 40.03 -3.54 13.89
CA GLN A 138 39.59 -2.78 12.70
C GLN A 138 38.43 -1.83 13.00
N ARG A 139 38.57 -0.59 12.51
CA ARG A 139 37.45 0.36 12.47
C ARG A 139 36.44 -0.08 11.40
N VAL A 140 35.17 -0.12 11.76
CA VAL A 140 34.12 -0.59 10.87
C VAL A 140 32.92 0.36 10.89
N SER A 141 32.32 0.59 9.72
CA SER A 141 31.09 1.36 9.56
C SER A 141 29.90 0.42 9.35
N LEU A 142 28.75 0.76 9.91
CA LEU A 142 27.50 0.07 9.68
C LEU A 142 26.94 0.46 8.30
N VAL A 143 26.81 -0.52 7.40
CA VAL A 143 26.40 -0.30 6.00
C VAL A 143 24.94 -0.63 5.78
N SER A 144 24.49 -1.79 6.26
CA SER A 144 23.10 -2.20 6.10
C SER A 144 22.63 -3.12 7.23
N VAL A 145 21.32 -3.10 7.46
CA VAL A 145 20.62 -4.00 8.35
C VAL A 145 19.45 -4.61 7.61
N GLU A 146 19.48 -5.91 7.39
CA GLU A 146 18.46 -6.67 6.68
C GLU A 146 17.82 -7.71 7.58
N GLY A 147 16.72 -8.31 7.12
CA GLY A 147 16.02 -9.36 7.84
C GLY A 147 14.99 -8.84 8.85
N ARG A 148 14.82 -9.50 9.98
CA ARG A 148 13.72 -9.27 10.92
C ARG A 148 14.17 -9.52 12.36
N LEU A 149 13.35 -9.08 13.31
CA LEU A 149 13.49 -9.43 14.73
C LEU A 149 13.74 -10.95 14.88
N GLY A 150 14.75 -11.32 15.64
CA GLY A 150 15.19 -12.70 15.84
C GLY A 150 16.02 -13.28 14.69
N ASN A 151 16.28 -12.54 13.61
CA ASN A 151 17.13 -12.95 12.50
C ASN A 151 17.57 -11.73 11.65
N LEU A 152 18.23 -10.79 12.28
CA LEU A 152 18.86 -9.65 11.62
C LEU A 152 20.18 -10.07 10.98
N ARG A 153 20.48 -9.50 9.81
CA ARG A 153 21.77 -9.57 9.13
C ARG A 153 22.36 -8.18 9.09
N ILE A 154 23.46 -7.99 9.78
CA ILE A 154 24.15 -6.72 9.96
C ILE A 154 25.39 -6.74 9.08
N THR A 155 25.49 -5.83 8.12
CA THR A 155 26.66 -5.70 7.25
C THR A 155 27.54 -4.55 7.71
N LEU A 156 28.80 -4.85 7.93
CA LEU A 156 29.82 -3.93 8.39
C LEU A 156 30.93 -3.81 7.32
N GLU A 157 31.39 -2.60 7.07
CA GLU A 157 32.49 -2.31 6.15
C GLU A 157 33.69 -1.75 6.91
N PRO A 158 34.84 -2.45 6.85
CA PRO A 158 36.07 -1.93 7.44
C PRO A 158 36.55 -0.69 6.69
N GLU A 159 37.22 0.23 7.40
CA GLU A 159 37.93 1.33 6.74
C GLU A 159 38.95 0.81 5.71
N PRO A 160 39.17 1.53 4.60
CA PRO A 160 40.16 1.16 3.61
C PRO A 160 41.56 1.10 4.25
N LEU A 161 42.37 0.12 3.82
CA LEU A 161 43.76 0.04 4.24
C LEU A 161 44.54 1.31 3.83
N SER A 162 45.63 1.58 4.52
CA SER A 162 46.51 2.74 4.25
C SER A 162 47.03 2.81 2.80
N ASP A 163 46.95 1.72 2.06
CA ASP A 163 47.29 1.62 0.63
C ASP A 163 46.08 1.78 -0.31
N GLY A 164 44.91 2.14 0.23
CA GLY A 164 43.65 2.36 -0.52
C GLY A 164 42.93 1.12 -0.97
N ARG A 165 43.35 -0.08 -0.57
CA ARG A 165 42.62 -1.31 -0.90
C ARG A 165 41.40 -1.49 0.01
N SER A 166 40.22 -1.79 -0.62
CA SER A 166 39.01 -2.15 0.10
C SER A 166 39.16 -3.51 0.78
N GLN A 167 38.66 -3.61 1.99
CA GLN A 167 38.62 -4.87 2.74
C GLN A 167 37.28 -5.59 2.51
N LYS A 168 37.21 -6.88 2.86
CA LYS A 168 35.99 -7.66 2.75
C LYS A 168 34.98 -7.21 3.80
N ARG A 169 33.73 -6.99 3.40
CA ARG A 169 32.61 -6.72 4.31
C ARG A 169 32.37 -7.90 5.25
N TYR A 170 31.97 -7.60 6.46
CA TYR A 170 31.59 -8.60 7.47
C TYR A 170 30.07 -8.67 7.59
N GLU A 171 29.53 -9.87 7.71
CA GLU A 171 28.12 -10.10 8.02
C GLU A 171 28.00 -10.73 9.42
N ILE A 172 27.20 -10.11 10.28
CA ILE A 172 26.87 -10.61 11.61
C ILE A 172 25.37 -10.90 11.66
N LYS A 173 25.02 -12.06 12.23
CA LYS A 173 23.62 -12.39 12.52
C LYS A 173 23.33 -12.10 13.98
N ALA A 174 22.22 -11.40 14.23
CA ALA A 174 21.75 -11.06 15.56
C ALA A 174 20.24 -11.21 15.67
N ASP A 175 19.75 -11.30 16.91
CA ASP A 175 18.31 -11.25 17.18
C ASP A 175 17.83 -9.80 17.25
N GLN A 176 18.65 -8.91 17.82
CA GLN A 176 18.39 -7.49 17.94
C GLN A 176 19.67 -6.66 17.72
N LEU A 177 19.52 -5.41 17.35
CA LEU A 177 20.60 -4.44 17.14
C LEU A 177 20.30 -3.14 17.89
N VAL A 178 21.28 -2.64 18.64
CA VAL A 178 21.26 -1.29 19.21
C VAL A 178 22.25 -0.43 18.44
N VAL A 179 21.81 0.71 17.95
CA VAL A 179 22.64 1.71 17.25
C VAL A 179 22.71 2.96 18.11
N LEU A 180 23.85 3.19 18.73
CA LEU A 180 24.13 4.37 19.53
C LEU A 180 24.85 5.40 18.63
N ALA A 181 24.08 6.30 18.00
CA ALA A 181 24.59 7.31 17.09
C ALA A 181 23.76 8.59 17.19
N LYS A 182 24.42 9.77 17.11
CA LYS A 182 23.71 11.08 17.12
C LYS A 182 22.73 11.22 15.97
N THR A 183 23.09 10.66 14.83
CA THR A 183 22.27 10.54 13.63
C THR A 183 22.36 9.09 13.18
N PRO A 184 21.25 8.41 12.92
CA PRO A 184 21.30 7.06 12.36
C PRO A 184 22.17 7.04 11.11
N PRO A 185 23.04 6.03 10.92
CA PRO A 185 23.80 5.87 9.69
C PRO A 185 22.89 5.85 8.46
N GLU A 186 23.35 6.42 7.36
CA GLU A 186 22.58 6.50 6.12
C GLU A 186 22.19 5.09 5.64
N GLY A 187 20.93 4.93 5.22
CA GLY A 187 20.39 3.64 4.74
C GLY A 187 19.94 2.69 5.84
N ILE A 188 20.09 3.03 7.12
CA ILE A 188 19.56 2.21 8.21
C ILE A 188 18.08 2.53 8.41
N ILE A 189 17.23 1.59 8.05
CA ILE A 189 15.78 1.70 8.17
C ILE A 189 15.34 1.13 9.51
N ARG A 190 14.45 1.84 10.20
CA ARG A 190 13.84 1.38 11.44
C ARG A 190 13.04 0.10 11.19
N ARG A 191 13.27 -0.92 12.01
CA ARG A 191 12.50 -2.16 12.05
C ARG A 191 12.44 -2.70 13.47
N THR A 192 11.47 -3.51 13.76
CA THR A 192 11.36 -4.13 15.09
C THR A 192 12.62 -4.90 15.44
N GLY A 193 13.18 -4.63 16.63
CA GLY A 193 14.46 -5.19 17.09
C GLY A 193 15.69 -4.39 16.65
N VAL A 194 15.52 -3.24 15.98
CA VAL A 194 16.59 -2.26 15.74
C VAL A 194 16.28 -1.01 16.57
N HIS A 195 17.07 -0.79 17.61
CA HIS A 195 16.92 0.31 18.55
C HIS A 195 17.87 1.44 18.16
N LEU A 196 17.33 2.57 17.72
CA LEU A 196 18.10 3.76 17.35
C LEU A 196 18.12 4.73 18.53
N VAL A 197 19.28 4.92 19.15
CA VAL A 197 19.46 5.72 20.37
C VAL A 197 20.39 6.89 20.06
N SER A 198 19.83 8.11 20.10
CA SER A 198 20.54 9.35 19.75
C SER A 198 21.16 10.07 20.96
N SER A 199 20.75 9.71 22.16
CA SER A 199 21.22 10.28 23.43
C SER A 199 21.69 9.18 24.37
N VAL A 200 22.56 9.62 25.29
CA VAL A 200 23.31 8.72 26.17
C VAL A 200 22.92 8.86 27.65
N ASP A 201 21.69 9.32 27.90
CA ASP A 201 21.16 9.46 29.26
C ASP A 201 20.83 8.11 29.89
N ASP A 202 21.05 7.99 31.20
CA ASP A 202 20.83 6.76 31.94
C ASP A 202 19.37 6.27 31.83
N GLU A 203 18.41 7.16 31.83
CA GLU A 203 16.97 6.86 31.69
C GLU A 203 16.63 6.24 30.33
N ILE A 204 17.19 6.79 29.25
CA ILE A 204 17.03 6.26 27.88
C ILE A 204 17.67 4.87 27.75
N LEU A 205 18.79 4.63 28.43
CA LEU A 205 19.43 3.31 28.41
C LEU A 205 18.63 2.25 29.16
N GLU A 206 18.05 2.61 30.29
CA GLU A 206 17.17 1.71 31.07
C GLU A 206 15.89 1.38 30.28
N GLU A 207 15.30 2.39 29.64
CA GLU A 207 14.17 2.18 28.74
C GLU A 207 14.52 1.29 27.55
N THR A 208 15.67 1.53 26.90
CA THR A 208 16.16 0.68 25.80
C THR A 208 16.40 -0.76 26.25
N ALA A 209 16.99 -0.96 27.43
CA ALA A 209 17.19 -2.29 27.99
C ALA A 209 15.84 -2.99 28.25
N SER A 210 14.85 -2.28 28.79
CA SER A 210 13.49 -2.82 28.97
C SER A 210 12.89 -3.25 27.64
N GLN A 211 12.94 -2.40 26.62
CA GLN A 211 12.45 -2.71 25.28
C GLN A 211 13.15 -3.94 24.67
N ILE A 212 14.45 -4.09 24.87
CA ILE A 212 15.20 -5.27 24.43
C ILE A 212 14.69 -6.53 25.12
N HIS A 213 14.50 -6.49 26.44
CA HIS A 213 14.00 -7.63 27.22
C HIS A 213 12.58 -8.03 26.81
N GLU A 214 11.71 -7.08 26.59
CA GLU A 214 10.33 -7.29 26.13
C GLU A 214 10.27 -8.01 24.79
N LEU A 215 11.30 -7.88 23.95
CA LEU A 215 11.40 -8.50 22.64
C LEU A 215 12.14 -9.86 22.66
N VAL A 216 12.47 -10.42 23.81
CA VAL A 216 13.07 -11.77 23.93
C VAL A 216 11.98 -12.79 24.28
N GLY A 217 11.92 -13.90 23.55
CA GLY A 217 10.98 -14.99 23.84
C GLY A 217 10.12 -15.42 22.66
N TYR A 218 8.85 -15.72 22.94
CA TYR A 218 7.88 -16.16 21.93
C TYR A 218 6.81 -15.10 21.72
N PHE A 219 6.63 -14.70 20.47
CA PHE A 219 5.70 -13.67 20.06
C PHE A 219 4.76 -14.17 18.97
N HIS A 220 3.69 -13.42 18.77
CA HIS A 220 2.77 -13.61 17.66
C HIS A 220 2.74 -12.32 16.82
N LYS A 221 3.34 -12.36 15.62
CA LYS A 221 3.34 -11.20 14.70
C LYS A 221 2.12 -11.25 13.80
N PRO A 222 1.29 -10.19 13.75
CA PRO A 222 0.14 -10.17 12.86
C PRO A 222 0.55 -10.10 11.40
N GLU A 223 -0.28 -10.64 10.51
CA GLU A 223 -0.14 -10.45 9.07
C GLU A 223 -0.74 -9.10 8.69
N HIS A 224 0.11 -8.13 8.40
CA HIS A 224 -0.33 -6.78 8.03
C HIS A 224 -0.95 -6.69 6.63
N VAL A 225 -0.69 -7.66 5.75
CA VAL A 225 -1.16 -7.66 4.37
C VAL A 225 -1.67 -9.03 3.95
N VAL A 226 -2.78 -9.04 3.20
CA VAL A 226 -3.30 -10.23 2.51
C VAL A 226 -3.04 -10.09 1.03
N TYR A 227 -2.63 -11.19 0.39
CA TYR A 227 -2.33 -11.25 -1.03
C TYR A 227 -3.34 -12.11 -1.80
N ASN A 228 -3.97 -11.52 -2.81
CA ASN A 228 -4.81 -12.21 -3.79
C ASN A 228 -4.04 -12.35 -5.10
N GLN A 229 -3.59 -13.57 -5.39
CA GLN A 229 -2.81 -13.86 -6.58
C GLN A 229 -3.61 -13.78 -7.89
N ASP A 230 -4.93 -13.93 -7.85
CA ASP A 230 -5.77 -14.06 -9.06
C ASP A 230 -5.88 -12.74 -9.82
N ILE A 231 -5.80 -11.61 -9.10
CA ILE A 231 -5.85 -10.26 -9.67
C ILE A 231 -4.47 -9.59 -9.74
N CYS A 232 -3.40 -10.33 -9.47
CA CYS A 232 -2.05 -9.77 -9.48
C CYS A 232 -1.55 -9.59 -10.90
N ALA A 233 -1.12 -8.36 -11.24
CA ALA A 233 -0.51 -8.03 -12.52
C ALA A 233 1.01 -8.36 -12.59
N GLY A 234 1.51 -9.27 -11.77
CA GLY A 234 2.93 -9.62 -11.69
C GLY A 234 3.48 -10.32 -12.93
N GLY A 235 2.60 -10.91 -13.74
CA GLY A 235 2.95 -11.57 -14.99
C GLY A 235 2.08 -12.78 -15.30
N ASP A 236 2.21 -13.30 -16.52
CA ASP A 236 1.54 -14.50 -17.00
C ASP A 236 2.34 -15.13 -18.15
N LYS A 237 2.16 -16.45 -18.38
CA LYS A 237 2.73 -17.23 -19.48
C LYS A 237 4.25 -17.04 -19.66
N GLY A 238 4.99 -16.95 -18.57
CA GLY A 238 6.45 -16.77 -18.59
C GLY A 238 6.91 -15.31 -18.79
N ILE A 239 5.98 -14.36 -18.87
CA ILE A 239 6.28 -12.93 -19.01
C ILE A 239 6.12 -12.25 -17.66
N GLU A 240 7.21 -11.73 -17.13
CA GLU A 240 7.21 -10.91 -15.92
C GLU A 240 6.82 -9.47 -16.26
N THR A 241 5.97 -8.87 -15.42
CA THR A 241 5.48 -7.51 -15.61
C THR A 241 5.55 -6.73 -14.30
N CYS A 242 4.42 -6.29 -13.71
CA CYS A 242 4.38 -5.44 -12.54
C CYS A 242 5.24 -5.99 -11.37
N GLY A 243 6.02 -5.11 -10.73
CA GLY A 243 6.83 -5.40 -9.53
C GLY A 243 6.77 -4.27 -8.50
N ARG A 244 5.83 -3.32 -8.63
CA ARG A 244 5.78 -2.11 -7.79
C ARG A 244 5.82 -2.38 -6.29
N CYS A 245 5.11 -3.41 -5.81
CA CYS A 245 5.12 -3.77 -4.39
C CYS A 245 6.50 -4.23 -3.90
N ILE A 246 7.31 -4.84 -4.76
CA ILE A 246 8.69 -5.22 -4.46
C ILE A 246 9.56 -3.97 -4.41
N THR A 247 9.49 -3.11 -5.43
CA THR A 247 10.26 -1.87 -5.53
C THR A 247 10.04 -0.94 -4.33
N PHE A 248 8.78 -0.81 -3.87
CA PHE A 248 8.44 0.11 -2.78
C PHE A 248 8.45 -0.52 -1.39
N CYS A 249 8.82 -1.80 -1.24
CA CYS A 249 8.98 -2.41 0.07
C CYS A 249 10.36 -2.05 0.66
N PRO A 250 10.44 -1.23 1.72
CA PRO A 250 11.73 -0.82 2.27
C PRO A 250 12.39 -1.92 3.10
N TYR A 251 11.66 -2.99 3.41
CA TYR A 251 12.08 -4.07 4.29
C TYR A 251 12.47 -5.35 3.55
N ASP A 252 12.39 -5.35 2.21
CA ASP A 252 12.57 -6.55 1.38
C ASP A 252 11.66 -7.73 1.76
N ALA A 253 10.52 -7.41 2.38
CA ALA A 253 9.53 -8.40 2.80
C ALA A 253 8.74 -9.00 1.63
N ILE A 254 8.89 -8.47 0.42
CA ILE A 254 8.19 -8.94 -0.79
C ILE A 254 9.20 -9.33 -1.85
N SER A 255 9.05 -10.54 -2.34
CA SER A 255 9.92 -11.11 -3.38
C SER A 255 9.11 -11.88 -4.42
N ARG A 256 9.72 -12.26 -5.54
CA ARG A 256 9.15 -13.27 -6.44
C ARG A 256 9.16 -14.64 -5.76
N GLN A 257 8.13 -15.46 -5.98
CA GLN A 257 8.04 -16.79 -5.34
C GLN A 257 9.19 -17.72 -5.77
N THR A 258 9.52 -17.69 -7.05
CA THR A 258 10.67 -18.39 -7.64
C THR A 258 11.16 -17.60 -8.84
N GLU A 259 12.37 -17.92 -9.37
CA GLU A 259 12.90 -17.28 -10.58
C GLU A 259 11.96 -17.39 -11.80
N ASN A 260 11.16 -18.45 -11.88
CA ASN A 260 10.19 -18.67 -12.95
C ASN A 260 8.75 -18.32 -12.53
N SER A 261 8.52 -17.92 -11.31
CA SER A 261 7.21 -17.54 -10.83
C SER A 261 6.92 -16.08 -11.15
N LEU A 262 5.72 -15.83 -11.61
CA LEU A 262 5.22 -14.49 -11.92
C LEU A 262 4.41 -13.90 -10.75
N ARG A 263 4.36 -14.61 -9.64
CA ARG A 263 3.64 -14.24 -8.41
C ARG A 263 4.63 -13.77 -7.34
N ILE A 264 4.11 -13.07 -6.38
CA ILE A 264 4.91 -12.59 -5.25
C ILE A 264 4.73 -13.49 -4.02
N ASN A 265 5.73 -13.45 -3.15
CA ASN A 265 5.67 -13.97 -1.81
C ASN A 265 5.81 -12.81 -0.82
N VAL A 266 5.01 -12.81 0.25
CA VAL A 266 5.11 -11.85 1.35
C VAL A 266 5.68 -12.59 2.57
N ASP A 267 6.84 -12.18 3.04
CA ASP A 267 7.37 -12.60 4.33
C ASP A 267 6.73 -11.76 5.44
N HIS A 268 5.67 -12.29 6.04
CA HIS A 268 4.91 -11.62 7.09
C HIS A 268 5.73 -11.36 8.36
N LEU A 269 6.77 -12.15 8.61
CA LEU A 269 7.65 -11.93 9.75
C LEU A 269 8.64 -10.78 9.53
N THR A 270 9.03 -10.52 8.28
CA THR A 270 9.86 -9.37 7.89
C THR A 270 9.04 -8.10 7.64
N CYS A 271 7.74 -8.23 7.36
CA CYS A 271 6.84 -7.11 7.10
C CYS A 271 6.64 -6.25 8.36
N GLU A 272 6.92 -4.95 8.28
CA GLU A 272 6.74 -3.99 9.39
C GLU A 272 5.44 -3.17 9.29
N GLY A 273 4.49 -3.57 8.45
CA GLY A 273 3.15 -2.97 8.41
C GLY A 273 3.08 -1.53 7.89
N CYS A 274 4.03 -1.04 7.12
CA CYS A 274 4.03 0.36 6.64
C CYS A 274 2.96 0.67 5.57
N GLY A 275 2.36 -0.35 4.94
CA GLY A 275 1.30 -0.20 3.93
C GLY A 275 1.72 0.30 2.54
N ALA A 276 3.01 0.58 2.29
CA ALA A 276 3.49 1.07 0.99
C ALA A 276 3.13 0.13 -0.18
N CYS A 277 3.25 -1.18 0.01
CA CYS A 277 2.91 -2.16 -1.03
C CYS A 277 1.41 -2.17 -1.40
N VAL A 278 0.54 -1.82 -0.44
CA VAL A 278 -0.92 -1.75 -0.66
C VAL A 278 -1.28 -0.54 -1.51
N SER A 279 -0.76 0.64 -1.18
CA SER A 279 -0.98 1.85 -1.98
C SER A 279 -0.29 1.79 -3.35
N ALA A 280 0.86 1.11 -3.44
CA ALA A 280 1.56 0.90 -4.71
C ALA A 280 0.87 -0.11 -5.63
N CYS A 281 0.01 -1.01 -5.09
CA CYS A 281 -0.62 -2.08 -5.86
C CYS A 281 -1.75 -1.55 -6.75
N PRO A 282 -1.59 -1.53 -8.08
CA PRO A 282 -2.59 -0.93 -8.97
C PRO A 282 -3.84 -1.80 -9.16
N THR A 283 -3.77 -3.08 -8.79
CA THR A 283 -4.88 -4.03 -8.93
C THR A 283 -5.57 -4.34 -7.61
N SER A 284 -5.08 -3.78 -6.49
CA SER A 284 -5.52 -4.12 -5.13
C SER A 284 -5.36 -5.61 -4.77
N ALA A 285 -4.40 -6.29 -5.42
CA ALA A 285 -4.02 -7.65 -5.08
C ALA A 285 -3.43 -7.77 -3.67
N LEU A 286 -2.83 -6.69 -3.17
CA LEU A 286 -2.40 -6.55 -1.78
C LEU A 286 -3.39 -5.65 -1.03
N ARG A 287 -3.88 -6.13 0.11
CA ARG A 287 -4.79 -5.39 0.99
C ARG A 287 -4.23 -5.37 2.40
N PHE A 288 -4.38 -4.26 3.08
CA PHE A 288 -3.99 -4.12 4.47
C PHE A 288 -5.05 -4.76 5.38
N THR A 289 -4.62 -5.40 6.44
CA THR A 289 -5.51 -6.10 7.36
C THR A 289 -6.12 -5.16 8.39
N GLU A 290 -5.28 -4.31 9.01
CA GLU A 290 -5.72 -3.35 10.05
C GLU A 290 -4.80 -2.11 10.06
N PRO A 291 -5.34 -0.88 9.79
CA PRO A 291 -6.74 -0.65 9.38
C PRO A 291 -7.04 -1.13 7.96
N ALA A 292 -8.12 -1.87 7.80
CA ALA A 292 -8.58 -2.26 6.47
C ALA A 292 -8.99 -1.02 5.65
N PRO A 293 -8.88 -1.05 4.31
CA PRO A 293 -9.28 0.08 3.47
C PRO A 293 -10.71 0.57 3.76
N GLN A 294 -11.64 -0.36 4.02
CA GLN A 294 -13.03 -0.03 4.37
C GLN A 294 -13.14 0.80 5.64
N GLU A 295 -12.31 0.54 6.65
CA GLU A 295 -12.29 1.31 7.89
C GLU A 295 -11.90 2.76 7.63
N ILE A 296 -10.90 2.99 6.77
CA ILE A 296 -10.46 4.35 6.41
C ILE A 296 -11.59 5.11 5.71
N TYR A 297 -12.24 4.48 4.70
CA TYR A 297 -13.35 5.14 3.99
C TYR A 297 -14.57 5.37 4.87
N ALA A 298 -14.86 4.45 5.80
CA ALA A 298 -15.92 4.64 6.78
C ALA A 298 -15.64 5.83 7.69
N ARG A 299 -14.38 5.95 8.21
CA ARG A 299 -13.98 7.12 9.01
C ARG A 299 -14.13 8.42 8.23
N ILE A 300 -13.62 8.49 7.00
CA ILE A 300 -13.74 9.68 6.15
C ILE A 300 -15.24 10.06 5.96
N SER A 301 -16.05 9.09 5.58
CA SER A 301 -17.49 9.30 5.32
C SER A 301 -18.21 9.81 6.57
N ASP A 302 -18.04 9.14 7.70
CA ASP A 302 -18.78 9.50 8.92
C ASP A 302 -18.34 10.84 9.49
N MET A 303 -17.03 11.16 9.43
CA MET A 303 -16.52 12.48 9.85
C MET A 303 -17.07 13.63 9.00
N LEU A 304 -17.35 13.39 7.72
CA LEU A 304 -17.81 14.43 6.81
C LEU A 304 -19.35 14.52 6.69
N THR A 305 -20.08 13.40 6.88
CA THR A 305 -21.53 13.34 6.64
C THR A 305 -22.39 13.50 7.90
N SER A 306 -21.84 13.25 9.09
CA SER A 306 -22.59 13.23 10.37
C SER A 306 -23.21 14.56 10.81
N SER A 307 -23.13 15.63 10.02
CA SER A 307 -23.51 16.99 10.44
C SER A 307 -24.60 17.65 9.60
N LYS A 308 -25.45 16.88 8.92
CA LYS A 308 -26.48 17.50 8.05
C LYS A 308 -27.59 18.26 8.80
N GLU A 309 -27.77 18.09 10.11
CA GLU A 309 -28.90 18.66 10.84
C GLU A 309 -28.55 19.42 12.11
N GLU A 310 -27.33 19.35 12.67
CA GLU A 310 -27.01 20.06 13.91
C GLU A 310 -25.75 20.93 13.78
N HIS A 311 -25.95 22.22 13.70
CA HIS A 311 -24.93 23.28 13.83
C HIS A 311 -23.77 23.21 12.85
N ALA A 312 -23.98 23.69 11.64
CA ALA A 312 -22.94 24.00 10.67
C ALA A 312 -21.87 24.91 11.30
N THR A 313 -20.78 24.33 11.76
CA THR A 313 -19.58 25.14 11.98
C THR A 313 -19.24 25.77 10.64
N ASN A 314 -19.04 27.11 10.62
CA ASN A 314 -18.65 27.83 9.37
C ASN A 314 -17.26 27.40 8.85
N ASP A 315 -16.55 26.56 9.59
CA ASP A 315 -15.20 26.14 9.28
C ASP A 315 -15.22 24.93 8.31
N PRO A 316 -14.57 25.03 7.16
CA PRO A 316 -14.55 23.99 6.17
C PRO A 316 -13.79 22.74 6.67
N PRO A 317 -14.37 21.52 6.64
CA PRO A 317 -13.74 20.34 7.22
C PRO A 317 -12.51 19.92 6.44
N VAL A 318 -11.44 19.55 7.15
CA VAL A 318 -10.16 19.12 6.59
C VAL A 318 -9.81 17.74 7.13
N ILE A 319 -9.65 16.76 6.28
CA ILE A 319 -9.12 15.45 6.67
C ILE A 319 -7.59 15.55 6.79
N LEU A 320 -7.05 15.16 7.94
CA LEU A 320 -5.63 15.12 8.20
C LEU A 320 -5.17 13.68 8.42
N PHE A 321 -4.59 13.06 7.41
CA PHE A 321 -3.89 11.80 7.60
C PHE A 321 -2.57 12.05 8.32
N HIS A 322 -2.33 11.33 9.40
CA HIS A 322 -1.07 11.44 10.15
C HIS A 322 -0.48 10.06 10.44
N CYS A 323 0.84 9.95 10.40
CA CYS A 323 1.53 8.70 10.74
C CYS A 323 1.55 8.46 12.26
N GLU A 324 1.74 7.22 12.66
CA GLU A 324 1.85 6.80 14.06
C GLU A 324 3.06 7.40 14.79
N GLU A 325 4.08 7.81 14.08
CA GLU A 325 5.31 8.39 14.63
C GLU A 325 5.14 9.92 14.85
N MET A 326 5.85 10.71 14.08
CA MET A 326 5.86 12.17 14.24
C MET A 326 4.48 12.81 14.08
N GLY A 327 3.61 12.24 13.23
CA GLY A 327 2.25 12.77 13.09
C GLY A 327 1.45 12.67 14.38
N ARG A 328 1.50 11.52 15.05
CA ARG A 328 0.87 11.32 16.39
C ARG A 328 1.50 12.26 17.42
N LYS A 329 2.86 12.34 17.46
CA LYS A 329 3.58 13.18 18.43
C LYS A 329 3.21 14.65 18.29
N VAL A 330 3.10 15.19 17.07
CA VAL A 330 2.67 16.58 16.82
C VAL A 330 1.27 16.84 17.39
N LEU A 331 0.32 15.93 17.16
CA LEU A 331 -1.05 16.08 17.65
C LEU A 331 -1.14 15.95 19.18
N GLN A 332 -0.34 15.09 19.80
CA GLN A 332 -0.23 14.94 21.25
C GLN A 332 0.35 16.21 21.88
N THR A 333 1.47 16.73 21.35
CA THR A 333 2.07 17.98 21.81
C THR A 333 1.09 19.14 21.73
N ALA A 334 0.31 19.24 20.65
CA ALA A 334 -0.75 20.25 20.54
C ALA A 334 -1.82 20.11 21.64
N GLY A 335 -2.01 18.91 22.20
CA GLY A 335 -2.93 18.66 23.32
C GLY A 335 -2.36 19.00 24.70
N GLU A 336 -1.03 19.07 24.84
CA GLU A 336 -0.34 19.29 26.11
C GLU A 336 0.02 20.76 26.36
N ILE A 337 0.30 21.51 25.30
CA ILE A 337 0.66 22.92 25.33
C ILE A 337 -0.51 23.73 24.76
N PRO A 338 -0.71 25.02 25.13
CA PRO A 338 -1.75 25.84 24.54
C PRO A 338 -1.48 26.22 23.07
N TYR A 339 -1.04 25.24 22.30
CA TYR A 339 -0.86 25.31 20.86
C TYR A 339 -2.07 24.69 20.17
N PHE A 340 -2.98 25.54 19.78
CA PHE A 340 -4.24 25.09 19.17
C PHE A 340 -4.10 24.92 17.67
N TYR A 341 -4.61 23.83 17.13
CA TYR A 341 -4.87 23.71 15.71
C TYR A 341 -6.37 23.86 15.41
N SER A 342 -6.69 24.21 14.16
CA SER A 342 -8.07 24.47 13.76
C SER A 342 -9.03 23.32 14.10
N PRO A 343 -10.19 23.58 14.71
CA PRO A 343 -11.21 22.55 14.96
C PRO A 343 -11.80 21.93 13.68
N ALA A 344 -11.59 22.56 12.52
CA ALA A 344 -11.92 21.99 11.21
C ALA A 344 -11.11 20.75 10.86
N VAL A 345 -9.96 20.54 11.50
CA VAL A 345 -9.07 19.41 11.25
C VAL A 345 -9.63 18.12 11.88
N LEU A 346 -9.86 17.12 11.06
CA LEU A 346 -10.35 15.79 11.42
C LEU A 346 -9.22 14.77 11.22
N PRO A 347 -8.48 14.37 12.26
CA PRO A 347 -7.31 13.52 12.14
C PRO A 347 -7.68 12.05 11.94
N ILE A 348 -7.01 11.41 10.99
CA ILE A 348 -7.06 9.96 10.73
C ILE A 348 -5.64 9.41 10.84
N GLU A 349 -5.43 8.54 11.81
CA GLU A 349 -4.15 7.87 12.00
C GLU A 349 -3.98 6.72 10.99
N VAL A 350 -2.78 6.64 10.42
CA VAL A 350 -2.35 5.56 9.53
C VAL A 350 -0.95 5.08 9.95
N PRO A 351 -0.61 3.80 9.73
CA PRO A 351 0.69 3.27 10.15
C PRO A 351 1.87 4.09 9.57
N CYS A 352 1.77 4.46 8.31
CA CYS A 352 2.73 5.33 7.63
C CYS A 352 2.00 6.11 6.53
N LEU A 353 2.41 7.33 6.22
CA LEU A 353 1.81 8.10 5.11
C LEU A 353 1.90 7.40 3.75
N ARG A 354 2.84 6.46 3.58
CA ARG A 354 2.93 5.63 2.36
C ARG A 354 1.75 4.67 2.17
N TYR A 355 0.95 4.45 3.21
CA TYR A 355 -0.34 3.74 3.12
C TYR A 355 -1.39 4.56 2.37
N VAL A 356 -1.32 5.91 2.46
CA VAL A 356 -2.33 6.80 1.87
C VAL A 356 -2.21 6.79 0.34
N SER A 357 -3.28 6.40 -0.32
CA SER A 357 -3.37 6.36 -1.78
C SER A 357 -4.02 7.63 -2.35
N GLU A 358 -3.87 7.85 -3.66
CA GLU A 358 -4.61 8.87 -4.40
C GLU A 358 -6.13 8.74 -4.24
N SER A 359 -6.64 7.50 -4.14
CA SER A 359 -8.07 7.26 -3.91
C SER A 359 -8.53 7.71 -2.53
N ASN A 360 -7.70 7.59 -1.48
CA ASN A 360 -8.03 8.13 -0.17
C ASN A 360 -8.15 9.66 -0.20
N MET A 361 -7.19 10.33 -0.83
CA MET A 361 -7.18 11.80 -0.92
C MET A 361 -8.36 12.33 -1.74
N LEU A 362 -8.57 11.79 -2.92
CA LEU A 362 -9.65 12.22 -3.82
C LEU A 362 -11.04 11.87 -3.26
N ALA A 363 -11.20 10.72 -2.60
CA ALA A 363 -12.44 10.33 -1.95
C ALA A 363 -12.83 11.30 -0.82
N ALA A 364 -11.86 11.73 -0.02
CA ALA A 364 -12.12 12.71 1.03
C ALA A 364 -12.64 14.04 0.44
N LEU A 365 -12.05 14.52 -0.65
CA LEU A 365 -12.50 15.73 -1.34
C LEU A 365 -13.89 15.56 -1.98
N SER A 366 -14.16 14.42 -2.63
CA SER A 366 -15.46 14.09 -3.22
C SER A 366 -16.57 13.97 -2.18
N LEU A 367 -16.22 13.51 -0.96
CA LEU A 367 -17.14 13.46 0.19
C LEU A 367 -17.36 14.81 0.88
N GLY A 368 -16.72 15.88 0.40
CA GLY A 368 -16.97 17.24 0.87
C GLY A 368 -15.90 17.80 1.82
N ALA A 369 -14.72 17.20 1.90
CA ALA A 369 -13.61 17.85 2.58
C ALA A 369 -13.16 19.10 1.80
N ALA A 370 -12.87 20.17 2.50
CA ALA A 370 -12.28 21.37 1.91
C ALA A 370 -10.83 21.14 1.50
N GLY A 371 -10.13 20.28 2.22
CA GLY A 371 -8.77 19.88 1.92
C GLY A 371 -8.36 18.58 2.61
N VAL A 372 -7.22 18.05 2.17
CA VAL A 372 -6.58 16.86 2.73
C VAL A 372 -5.13 17.17 3.07
N GLY A 373 -4.79 17.07 4.35
CA GLY A 373 -3.44 17.19 4.86
C GLY A 373 -2.78 15.82 5.06
N LEU A 374 -1.48 15.75 4.81
CA LEU A 374 -0.63 14.58 5.04
C LEU A 374 0.49 15.00 6.00
N LEU A 375 0.40 14.61 7.28
CA LEU A 375 1.34 14.99 8.33
C LEU A 375 2.22 13.81 8.73
N GLY A 376 3.53 13.94 8.54
CA GLY A 376 4.47 12.86 8.87
C GLY A 376 5.89 13.31 9.14
N CYS A 377 6.80 12.34 9.24
CA CYS A 377 8.20 12.56 9.54
C CYS A 377 8.92 13.30 8.40
N GLU A 378 9.75 14.28 8.70
CA GLU A 378 10.64 14.89 7.71
C GLU A 378 11.72 13.90 7.26
N ASN A 379 12.35 13.23 8.21
CA ASN A 379 13.22 12.07 7.95
C ASN A 379 12.45 10.82 8.33
N CYS A 380 11.82 10.18 7.33
CA CYS A 380 10.97 9.02 7.59
C CYS A 380 11.83 7.81 8.02
N PRO A 381 11.64 7.24 9.21
CA PRO A 381 12.40 6.08 9.66
C PRO A 381 12.11 4.81 8.83
N ASN A 382 11.02 4.80 8.07
CA ASN A 382 10.65 3.71 7.17
C ASN A 382 11.24 3.86 5.76
N GLY A 383 12.20 4.77 5.53
CA GLY A 383 12.88 4.97 4.27
C GLY A 383 12.26 6.05 3.37
N GLU A 384 12.56 6.03 2.08
CA GLU A 384 12.24 7.09 1.13
C GLU A 384 10.74 7.32 0.92
N ARG A 385 10.38 8.57 0.63
CA ARG A 385 9.00 9.03 0.46
C ARG A 385 8.55 9.13 -1.00
N GLU A 386 9.32 8.60 -1.94
CA GLU A 386 9.04 8.70 -3.37
C GLU A 386 7.61 8.26 -3.72
N LEU A 387 7.16 7.10 -3.21
CA LEU A 387 5.80 6.63 -3.42
C LEU A 387 4.74 7.65 -2.95
N LEU A 388 4.94 8.28 -1.79
CA LEU A 388 4.02 9.30 -1.28
C LEU A 388 3.96 10.50 -2.23
N TYR A 389 5.10 10.96 -2.73
CA TYR A 389 5.14 12.06 -3.71
C TYR A 389 4.49 11.68 -5.03
N GLN A 390 4.71 10.48 -5.56
CA GLN A 390 4.00 10.00 -6.76
C GLN A 390 2.48 10.04 -6.59
N LYS A 391 1.95 9.60 -5.44
CA LYS A 391 0.52 9.65 -5.13
C LYS A 391 -0.01 11.08 -4.98
N TYR A 392 0.77 11.93 -4.33
CA TYR A 392 0.46 13.35 -4.20
C TYR A 392 0.42 14.05 -5.57
N GLU A 393 1.44 13.89 -6.39
CA GLU A 393 1.53 14.50 -7.74
C GLU A 393 0.41 14.03 -8.66
N PHE A 394 0.07 12.74 -8.61
CA PHE A 394 -1.10 12.24 -9.34
C PHE A 394 -2.40 12.90 -8.86
N THR A 395 -2.57 13.06 -7.55
CA THR A 395 -3.74 13.78 -7.00
C THR A 395 -3.77 15.23 -7.47
N GLN A 396 -2.62 15.92 -7.44
CA GLN A 396 -2.48 17.28 -7.96
C GLN A 396 -2.82 17.38 -9.46
N LEU A 397 -2.42 16.38 -10.24
CA LEU A 397 -2.75 16.29 -11.67
C LEU A 397 -4.28 16.22 -11.87
N ILE A 398 -4.97 15.38 -11.12
CA ILE A 398 -6.43 15.25 -11.18
C ILE A 398 -7.10 16.56 -10.78
N LEU A 399 -6.72 17.17 -9.65
CA LEU A 399 -7.29 18.43 -9.18
C LEU A 399 -7.13 19.56 -10.21
N LYS A 400 -5.96 19.66 -10.84
CA LYS A 400 -5.68 20.62 -11.89
C LYS A 400 -6.62 20.47 -13.09
N HIS A 401 -6.84 19.24 -13.55
CA HIS A 401 -7.65 18.98 -14.74
C HIS A 401 -9.15 19.14 -14.49
N PHE A 402 -9.59 19.01 -13.24
CA PHE A 402 -10.96 19.28 -12.83
C PHE A 402 -11.19 20.71 -12.29
N ASP A 403 -10.17 21.57 -12.33
CA ASP A 403 -10.25 22.97 -11.86
C ASP A 403 -10.63 23.10 -10.36
N LEU A 404 -10.16 22.17 -9.54
CA LEU A 404 -10.56 22.05 -8.13
C LEU A 404 -9.60 22.74 -7.14
N GLY A 405 -8.53 23.38 -7.62
CA GLY A 405 -7.52 24.01 -6.78
C GLY A 405 -6.53 23.00 -6.18
N GLN A 406 -5.27 23.13 -6.56
CA GLN A 406 -4.20 22.22 -6.14
C GLN A 406 -3.82 22.42 -4.67
N GLU A 407 -4.09 23.59 -4.08
CA GLU A 407 -3.88 23.92 -2.67
C GLU A 407 -4.71 23.06 -1.70
N ARG A 408 -5.69 22.31 -2.20
CA ARG A 408 -6.55 21.45 -1.37
C ARG A 408 -5.85 20.21 -0.82
N VAL A 409 -4.71 19.84 -1.36
CA VAL A 409 -3.91 18.72 -0.82
C VAL A 409 -2.52 19.24 -0.48
N GLY A 410 -2.04 18.94 0.73
CA GLY A 410 -0.73 19.40 1.21
C GLY A 410 0.02 18.33 2.00
N ILE A 411 1.33 18.25 1.79
CA ILE A 411 2.24 17.44 2.60
C ILE A 411 2.91 18.35 3.63
N MET A 412 2.84 17.96 4.89
CA MET A 412 3.43 18.63 6.04
C MET A 412 4.38 17.68 6.74
N THR A 413 5.55 18.16 7.09
CA THR A 413 6.57 17.34 7.74
C THR A 413 6.95 17.93 9.10
N ALA A 414 7.29 17.05 10.03
CA ALA A 414 7.76 17.42 11.35
C ALA A 414 9.09 16.74 11.66
N GLN A 415 9.92 17.46 12.41
CA GLN A 415 11.12 16.95 13.04
C GLN A 415 10.90 16.86 14.55
N GLU A 416 11.61 15.96 15.20
CA GLU A 416 11.63 15.87 16.65
C GLU A 416 12.13 17.16 17.29
N GLY A 417 11.41 17.64 18.31
CA GLY A 417 11.66 18.93 18.97
C GLY A 417 11.18 20.16 18.18
N MET A 418 10.47 19.96 17.05
CA MET A 418 9.87 21.05 16.26
C MET A 418 8.36 20.84 16.03
N GLU A 419 7.70 20.15 16.94
CA GLU A 419 6.29 19.81 16.86
C GLU A 419 5.40 21.04 16.76
N GLU A 420 5.70 22.11 17.52
CA GLU A 420 4.97 23.40 17.49
C GLU A 420 4.97 24.01 16.07
N LYS A 421 6.10 24.02 15.41
CA LYS A 421 6.22 24.53 14.03
C LYS A 421 5.37 23.72 13.05
N ALA A 422 5.25 22.42 13.28
CA ALA A 422 4.40 21.57 12.48
C ALA A 422 2.90 21.88 12.68
N VAL A 423 2.47 22.19 13.93
CA VAL A 423 1.10 22.69 14.22
C VAL A 423 0.83 23.98 13.47
N ASP A 424 1.78 24.94 13.49
CA ASP A 424 1.65 26.18 12.71
C ASP A 424 1.50 25.90 11.21
N THR A 425 2.24 24.94 10.68
CA THR A 425 2.14 24.55 9.26
C THR A 425 0.75 23.97 8.95
N VAL A 426 0.18 23.16 9.84
CA VAL A 426 -1.21 22.67 9.71
C VAL A 426 -2.19 23.83 9.68
N ASN A 427 -2.06 24.79 10.60
CA ASN A 427 -2.93 25.98 10.66
C ASN A 427 -2.81 26.84 9.39
N GLN A 428 -1.60 27.05 8.90
CA GLN A 428 -1.35 27.78 7.65
C GLN A 428 -1.97 27.06 6.44
N PHE A 429 -1.91 25.75 6.41
CA PHE A 429 -2.57 24.96 5.37
C PHE A 429 -4.09 25.18 5.40
N VAL A 430 -4.71 25.01 6.58
CA VAL A 430 -6.16 25.20 6.76
C VAL A 430 -6.60 26.61 6.39
N SER A 431 -5.83 27.63 6.76
CA SER A 431 -6.18 29.05 6.50
C SER A 431 -6.23 29.42 5.02
N LYS A 432 -5.56 28.65 4.16
CA LYS A 432 -5.55 28.85 2.70
C LYS A 432 -6.76 28.20 2.00
N LEU A 433 -7.48 27.32 2.69
CA LEU A 433 -8.56 26.55 2.11
C LEU A 433 -9.87 27.37 2.07
N ASN A 434 -10.49 27.34 0.93
CA ASN A 434 -11.86 27.84 0.75
C ASN A 434 -12.88 26.76 1.10
N LYS A 435 -14.17 27.12 1.16
CA LYS A 435 -15.28 26.17 1.32
C LYS A 435 -15.18 25.04 0.30
N PRO A 436 -15.64 23.82 0.64
CA PRO A 436 -15.68 22.71 -0.31
C PRO A 436 -16.40 23.14 -1.58
N SER A 437 -15.82 22.85 -2.73
CA SER A 437 -16.48 23.05 -4.03
C SER A 437 -17.33 21.85 -4.43
N LEU A 438 -17.14 20.72 -3.76
CA LEU A 438 -17.86 19.49 -4.01
C LEU A 438 -18.86 19.22 -2.88
N ALA A 439 -20.04 18.72 -3.26
CA ALA A 439 -21.06 18.31 -2.30
C ALA A 439 -20.93 16.82 -2.02
N ALA A 440 -21.07 16.40 -0.76
CA ALA A 440 -21.09 15.00 -0.40
C ALA A 440 -22.28 14.26 -1.07
N ARG A 441 -22.04 13.64 -2.20
CA ARG A 441 -23.03 12.82 -2.94
C ARG A 441 -22.74 11.33 -2.83
N TRP A 442 -21.50 11.00 -2.51
CA TRP A 442 -21.00 9.65 -2.51
C TRP A 442 -21.35 8.93 -1.21
N THR A 443 -21.74 7.69 -1.30
CA THR A 443 -21.90 6.82 -0.14
C THR A 443 -20.66 5.94 -0.02
N THR A 444 -20.33 5.52 1.21
CA THR A 444 -19.18 4.65 1.47
C THR A 444 -19.16 3.50 0.45
N PRO A 445 -18.04 3.28 -0.26
CA PRO A 445 -17.99 2.28 -1.31
C PRO A 445 -18.26 0.89 -0.75
N SER A 446 -19.08 0.14 -1.44
CA SER A 446 -19.26 -1.30 -1.20
C SER A 446 -18.02 -2.11 -1.60
N GLN A 447 -17.14 -1.52 -2.40
CA GLN A 447 -15.92 -2.10 -2.94
C GLN A 447 -14.70 -1.60 -2.18
N THR A 448 -13.61 -2.34 -2.22
CA THR A 448 -12.45 -2.15 -1.33
C THR A 448 -11.14 -1.95 -2.07
N GLY A 449 -11.18 -2.01 -3.40
CA GLY A 449 -10.01 -1.84 -4.24
C GLY A 449 -9.74 -0.37 -4.55
N ASN A 450 -8.49 0.08 -4.39
CA ASN A 450 -8.10 1.46 -4.70
C ASN A 450 -8.51 1.90 -6.12
N ARG A 451 -8.42 0.99 -7.11
CA ARG A 451 -8.78 1.29 -8.51
C ARG A 451 -10.28 1.49 -8.70
N GLU A 452 -11.09 0.68 -8.05
CA GLU A 452 -12.54 0.76 -8.12
C GLU A 452 -13.04 2.05 -7.47
N ILE A 453 -12.50 2.37 -6.29
CA ILE A 453 -12.81 3.62 -5.57
C ILE A 453 -12.36 4.83 -6.40
N LEU A 454 -11.17 4.80 -6.97
CA LEU A 454 -10.71 5.87 -7.85
C LEU A 454 -11.64 6.07 -9.06
N THR A 455 -12.14 4.98 -9.63
CA THR A 455 -13.11 5.03 -10.73
C THR A 455 -14.40 5.73 -10.30
N ASP A 456 -14.94 5.37 -9.14
CA ASP A 456 -16.17 5.95 -8.62
C ASP A 456 -15.98 7.45 -8.28
N VAL A 457 -14.83 7.80 -7.70
CA VAL A 457 -14.48 9.20 -7.42
C VAL A 457 -14.35 10.01 -8.72
N ILE A 458 -13.68 9.49 -9.74
CA ILE A 458 -13.55 10.19 -11.04
C ILE A 458 -14.93 10.39 -11.69
N LYS A 459 -15.83 9.39 -11.61
CA LYS A 459 -17.22 9.56 -12.06
C LYS A 459 -17.93 10.68 -11.32
N ASP A 460 -17.83 10.70 -10.00
CA ASP A 460 -18.43 11.74 -9.18
C ASP A 460 -17.84 13.12 -9.49
N LEU A 461 -16.53 13.23 -9.70
CA LEU A 461 -15.89 14.49 -10.12
C LEU A 461 -16.43 15.00 -11.46
N ILE A 462 -16.55 14.13 -12.47
CA ILE A 462 -17.14 14.48 -13.78
C ILE A 462 -18.57 14.99 -13.61
N GLU A 463 -19.38 14.33 -12.79
CA GLU A 463 -20.77 14.71 -12.56
C GLU A 463 -20.91 16.01 -11.78
N GLN A 464 -20.07 16.24 -10.76
CA GLN A 464 -20.16 17.45 -9.92
C GLN A 464 -19.58 18.68 -10.59
N THR A 465 -18.50 18.55 -11.32
CA THR A 465 -17.85 19.68 -12.02
C THR A 465 -18.45 19.95 -13.39
N CYS A 466 -19.22 19.01 -13.94
CA CYS A 466 -19.68 19.03 -15.33
C CYS A 466 -18.52 19.23 -16.32
N ASN A 467 -17.33 18.74 -15.97
CA ASN A 467 -16.12 18.84 -16.75
C ASN A 467 -15.62 17.44 -17.13
N GLU A 468 -15.27 17.27 -18.40
CA GLU A 468 -14.64 16.06 -18.93
C GLU A 468 -13.26 16.47 -19.51
N PRO A 469 -12.18 16.38 -18.70
CA PRO A 469 -10.86 16.86 -19.13
C PRO A 469 -10.30 16.17 -20.40
N GLY A 470 -10.83 14.99 -20.74
CA GLY A 470 -10.35 14.20 -21.87
C GLY A 470 -9.05 13.46 -21.58
N SER A 471 -8.15 13.40 -22.56
CA SER A 471 -6.86 12.71 -22.45
C SER A 471 -5.83 13.58 -21.74
N VAL A 472 -5.12 12.97 -20.79
CA VAL A 472 -4.05 13.57 -20.00
C VAL A 472 -2.80 12.72 -20.14
N ASP A 473 -1.69 13.31 -20.57
CA ASP A 473 -0.41 12.62 -20.60
C ASP A 473 0.08 12.33 -19.18
N ILE A 474 0.49 11.10 -18.95
CA ILE A 474 1.02 10.67 -17.66
C ILE A 474 2.45 10.11 -17.82
N THR A 475 3.23 10.23 -16.76
CA THR A 475 4.55 9.62 -16.71
C THR A 475 4.44 8.10 -16.69
N GLN A 476 5.45 7.39 -17.19
CA GLN A 476 5.48 5.91 -17.20
C GLN A 476 5.46 5.29 -15.78
N GLU A 477 5.72 6.10 -14.75
CA GLU A 477 5.71 5.66 -13.35
C GLU A 477 4.30 5.43 -12.78
N LEU A 478 3.28 6.04 -13.40
CA LEU A 478 1.89 5.87 -12.98
C LEU A 478 1.30 4.60 -13.62
N PRO A 479 0.56 3.80 -12.85
CA PRO A 479 0.02 2.53 -13.32
C PRO A 479 -1.27 2.71 -14.14
N PHE A 480 -1.19 3.43 -15.25
CA PHE A 480 -2.26 3.62 -16.22
C PHE A 480 -1.70 3.52 -17.63
N ALA A 481 -2.49 3.05 -18.56
CA ALA A 481 -2.19 3.14 -19.98
C ALA A 481 -3.48 3.06 -20.81
N TYR A 482 -3.46 3.75 -21.94
CA TYR A 482 -4.46 3.62 -22.97
C TYR A 482 -4.02 2.53 -23.97
N ALA A 483 -4.88 1.55 -24.22
CA ALA A 483 -4.62 0.53 -25.21
C ALA A 483 -5.25 0.91 -26.56
N GLU A 484 -4.40 1.24 -27.52
CA GLU A 484 -4.79 1.42 -28.91
C GLU A 484 -4.81 0.05 -29.59
N VAL A 485 -5.92 -0.28 -30.25
CA VAL A 485 -6.10 -1.55 -30.95
C VAL A 485 -6.28 -1.27 -32.45
N ASN A 486 -5.39 -1.83 -33.27
CA ASN A 486 -5.61 -1.84 -34.71
C ASN A 486 -6.67 -2.88 -35.06
N GLU A 487 -7.91 -2.42 -35.21
CA GLU A 487 -9.08 -3.27 -35.46
C GLU A 487 -8.91 -4.15 -36.71
N SER A 488 -8.38 -3.58 -37.81
CA SER A 488 -8.27 -4.29 -39.08
C SER A 488 -7.38 -5.53 -39.02
N GLY A 489 -6.39 -5.54 -38.11
CA GLY A 489 -5.50 -6.68 -37.87
C GLY A 489 -5.96 -7.62 -36.76
N CYS A 490 -7.00 -7.26 -35.99
CA CYS A 490 -7.45 -8.02 -34.84
C CYS A 490 -8.25 -9.25 -35.26
N THR A 491 -7.74 -10.44 -34.94
CA THR A 491 -8.41 -11.73 -35.23
C THR A 491 -9.42 -12.15 -34.15
N LEU A 492 -9.68 -11.31 -33.15
CA LEU A 492 -10.55 -11.61 -32.00
C LEU A 492 -10.20 -12.93 -31.28
N CYS A 493 -8.91 -13.24 -31.17
CA CYS A 493 -8.41 -14.47 -30.54
C CYS A 493 -8.59 -14.51 -29.01
N ARG A 494 -9.03 -13.39 -28.39
CA ARG A 494 -9.31 -13.22 -26.95
C ARG A 494 -8.07 -13.29 -26.04
N SER A 495 -6.88 -13.42 -26.56
CA SER A 495 -5.66 -13.50 -25.73
C SER A 495 -5.54 -12.33 -24.76
N CYS A 496 -5.80 -11.10 -25.20
CA CYS A 496 -5.77 -9.89 -24.37
C CYS A 496 -6.81 -9.89 -23.25
N ALA A 497 -8.01 -10.40 -23.51
CA ALA A 497 -9.07 -10.50 -22.49
C ALA A 497 -8.75 -11.59 -21.44
N ASN A 498 -8.19 -12.73 -21.89
CA ASN A 498 -7.88 -13.86 -21.01
C ASN A 498 -6.70 -13.60 -20.07
N VAL A 499 -5.75 -12.73 -20.45
CA VAL A 499 -4.55 -12.43 -19.63
C VAL A 499 -4.68 -11.15 -18.82
N CYS A 500 -5.76 -10.37 -19.01
CA CYS A 500 -5.90 -9.10 -18.34
C CYS A 500 -6.31 -9.29 -16.86
N PRO A 501 -5.43 -8.97 -15.89
CA PRO A 501 -5.70 -9.22 -14.48
C PRO A 501 -6.80 -8.30 -13.89
N THR A 502 -7.08 -7.19 -14.57
CA THR A 502 -8.06 -6.17 -14.14
C THR A 502 -9.33 -6.16 -14.98
N ASN A 503 -9.47 -7.11 -15.89
CA ASN A 503 -10.56 -7.13 -16.86
C ASN A 503 -10.71 -5.81 -17.64
N ALA A 504 -9.59 -5.10 -17.90
CA ALA A 504 -9.64 -3.93 -18.78
C ALA A 504 -10.06 -4.31 -20.20
N PHE A 505 -9.62 -5.47 -20.70
CA PHE A 505 -10.17 -6.10 -21.89
C PHE A 505 -11.26 -7.12 -21.54
N LYS A 506 -12.39 -7.07 -22.25
CA LYS A 506 -13.51 -7.99 -22.14
C LYS A 506 -13.99 -8.41 -23.52
N PHE A 507 -14.28 -9.68 -23.70
CA PHE A 507 -14.90 -10.18 -24.92
C PHE A 507 -16.39 -10.42 -24.72
N GLU A 508 -17.22 -9.92 -25.63
CA GLU A 508 -18.68 -10.16 -25.66
C GLU A 508 -19.02 -11.19 -26.74
N GLU A 509 -19.47 -12.35 -26.27
CA GLU A 509 -19.84 -13.47 -27.16
C GLU A 509 -21.04 -13.13 -28.07
N GLU A 510 -22.05 -12.45 -27.53
CA GLU A 510 -23.29 -12.15 -28.24
C GLU A 510 -23.06 -11.31 -29.49
N ASN A 511 -22.15 -10.34 -29.40
CA ASN A 511 -21.87 -9.40 -30.48
C ASN A 511 -20.55 -9.72 -31.21
N ASN A 512 -19.84 -10.78 -30.79
CA ASN A 512 -18.54 -11.16 -31.30
C ASN A 512 -17.58 -9.96 -31.35
N SER A 513 -17.45 -9.27 -30.22
CA SER A 513 -16.73 -8.00 -30.13
C SER A 513 -15.79 -7.95 -28.92
N LEU A 514 -14.69 -7.24 -29.10
CA LEU A 514 -13.70 -6.95 -28.05
C LEU A 514 -13.95 -5.55 -27.51
N HIS A 515 -14.01 -5.45 -26.19
CA HIS A 515 -14.23 -4.20 -25.46
C HIS A 515 -13.04 -3.87 -24.57
N PHE A 516 -12.81 -2.58 -24.38
CA PHE A 516 -11.75 -2.06 -23.51
C PHE A 516 -12.30 -0.99 -22.58
N LYS A 517 -12.00 -1.12 -21.27
CA LYS A 517 -12.30 -0.14 -20.23
C LYS A 517 -10.99 0.48 -19.73
N HIS A 518 -10.74 1.72 -20.14
CA HIS A 518 -9.47 2.39 -19.90
C HIS A 518 -9.12 2.52 -18.43
N ILE A 519 -10.06 2.96 -17.59
CA ILE A 519 -9.79 3.21 -16.16
C ILE A 519 -9.35 1.94 -15.41
N ASN A 520 -9.67 0.75 -15.92
CA ASN A 520 -9.23 -0.52 -15.34
C ASN A 520 -7.80 -0.89 -15.79
N CYS A 521 -7.25 -0.25 -16.83
CA CYS A 521 -5.93 -0.60 -17.33
C CYS A 521 -4.83 -0.12 -16.38
N VAL A 522 -3.93 -1.05 -16.00
CA VAL A 522 -2.80 -0.78 -15.10
C VAL A 522 -1.47 -0.70 -15.83
N GLY A 523 -1.47 -0.66 -17.16
CA GLY A 523 -0.26 -0.52 -17.97
C GLY A 523 0.72 -1.69 -17.88
N CYS A 524 0.27 -2.90 -17.50
CA CYS A 524 1.18 -4.02 -17.26
C CYS A 524 1.83 -4.63 -18.52
N GLY A 525 1.35 -4.33 -19.72
CA GLY A 525 1.95 -4.77 -20.97
C GLY A 525 1.61 -6.20 -21.43
N LEU A 526 0.91 -7.01 -20.62
CA LEU A 526 0.62 -8.41 -20.98
C LEU A 526 -0.16 -8.56 -22.29
N CYS A 527 -1.16 -7.72 -22.51
CA CYS A 527 -2.00 -7.77 -23.72
C CYS A 527 -1.21 -7.41 -24.99
N GLU A 528 -0.28 -6.47 -24.90
CA GLU A 528 0.59 -6.06 -26.00
C GLU A 528 1.61 -7.16 -26.36
N GLN A 529 2.28 -7.72 -25.34
CA GLN A 529 3.31 -8.75 -25.53
C GLN A 529 2.72 -10.09 -26.00
N LEU A 530 1.54 -10.47 -25.48
CA LEU A 530 0.87 -11.74 -25.79
C LEU A 530 -0.07 -11.68 -27.00
N CYS A 531 -0.21 -10.51 -27.65
CA CYS A 531 -1.01 -10.40 -28.85
C CYS A 531 -0.33 -11.13 -30.02
N PRO A 532 -0.90 -12.21 -30.58
CA PRO A 532 -0.27 -12.97 -31.65
C PRO A 532 -0.17 -12.18 -32.96
N GLU A 533 -1.07 -11.22 -33.16
CA GLU A 533 -1.10 -10.36 -34.36
C GLU A 533 -0.40 -9.01 -34.15
N LYS A 534 0.09 -8.72 -32.89
CA LYS A 534 0.78 -7.49 -32.50
C LYS A 534 0.04 -6.20 -32.91
N VAL A 535 -1.27 -6.18 -32.65
CA VAL A 535 -2.16 -5.08 -33.01
C VAL A 535 -2.54 -4.19 -31.82
N ILE A 536 -1.94 -4.42 -30.65
CA ILE A 536 -2.17 -3.64 -29.43
C ILE A 536 -0.91 -2.85 -29.11
N THR A 537 -1.08 -1.54 -28.89
CA THR A 537 -0.01 -0.64 -28.43
C THR A 537 -0.48 0.11 -27.19
N LEU A 538 0.34 0.14 -26.14
CA LEU A 538 0.04 0.88 -24.93
C LEU A 538 0.65 2.29 -25.00
N LYS A 539 -0.16 3.30 -24.65
CA LYS A 539 0.25 4.70 -24.53
C LYS A 539 0.14 5.15 -23.07
N GLY A 540 1.08 5.95 -22.61
CA GLY A 540 1.07 6.57 -21.27
C GLY A 540 0.07 7.73 -21.20
N GLU A 541 -1.21 7.43 -21.29
CA GLU A 541 -2.30 8.40 -21.26
C GLU A 541 -3.34 7.96 -20.23
N LEU A 542 -3.94 8.95 -19.55
CA LEU A 542 -5.11 8.79 -18.69
C LEU A 542 -6.27 9.57 -19.28
N HIS A 543 -7.37 8.89 -19.59
CA HIS A 543 -8.56 9.52 -20.14
C HIS A 543 -9.59 9.74 -19.03
N LEU A 544 -9.95 11.01 -18.83
CA LEU A 544 -10.87 11.49 -17.80
C LEU A 544 -12.21 11.93 -18.42
N ASP A 545 -12.83 11.06 -19.18
CA ASP A 545 -14.14 11.26 -19.81
C ASP A 545 -15.06 10.06 -19.51
N LYS A 546 -16.38 10.27 -19.66
CA LYS A 546 -17.38 9.22 -19.35
C LYS A 546 -17.19 7.96 -20.17
N ILE A 547 -16.75 8.11 -21.43
CA ILE A 547 -16.58 6.96 -22.35
C ILE A 547 -15.46 6.05 -21.83
N SER A 548 -14.39 6.63 -21.27
CA SER A 548 -13.24 5.89 -20.75
C SER A 548 -13.50 5.17 -19.43
N LEU A 549 -14.56 5.56 -18.72
CA LEU A 549 -15.01 4.92 -17.49
C LEU A 549 -15.86 3.68 -17.72
N ASP A 550 -16.33 3.46 -18.95
CA ASP A 550 -17.12 2.29 -19.33
C ASP A 550 -16.42 1.46 -20.43
N TYR A 551 -16.96 0.28 -20.70
CA TYR A 551 -16.47 -0.56 -21.79
C TYR A 551 -16.84 0.02 -23.14
N ARG A 552 -15.84 0.32 -23.96
CA ARG A 552 -16.00 0.71 -25.35
C ARG A 552 -15.59 -0.42 -26.27
N LYS A 553 -16.30 -0.61 -27.34
CA LYS A 553 -15.93 -1.55 -28.39
C LYS A 553 -14.65 -1.07 -29.10
N VAL A 554 -13.65 -1.96 -29.20
CA VAL A 554 -12.35 -1.68 -29.83
C VAL A 554 -12.10 -2.55 -31.06
N ALA A 555 -12.80 -3.67 -31.19
CA ALA A 555 -12.80 -4.49 -32.40
C ALA A 555 -14.07 -5.34 -32.47
N GLU A 556 -14.59 -5.55 -33.68
CA GLU A 556 -15.65 -6.51 -33.98
C GLU A 556 -15.37 -7.20 -35.32
N ASP A 557 -15.94 -8.36 -35.54
CA ASP A 557 -15.84 -9.08 -36.80
C ASP A 557 -17.03 -10.00 -37.02
N GLU A 558 -17.30 -10.32 -38.27
CA GLU A 558 -18.39 -11.22 -38.63
C GLU A 558 -17.96 -12.68 -38.46
N MET A 559 -18.89 -13.49 -37.97
CA MET A 559 -18.70 -14.94 -37.90
C MET A 559 -18.92 -15.59 -39.25
N VAL A 560 -17.97 -16.40 -39.67
CA VAL A 560 -18.05 -17.22 -40.89
C VAL A 560 -18.75 -18.53 -40.59
N ALA A 561 -19.71 -18.89 -41.45
CA ALA A 561 -20.43 -20.15 -41.34
C ALA A 561 -19.63 -21.31 -41.94
N CYS A 562 -19.67 -22.47 -41.27
CA CYS A 562 -19.09 -23.71 -41.78
C CYS A 562 -19.67 -24.07 -43.15
N THR A 563 -18.78 -24.40 -44.11
CA THR A 563 -19.22 -24.78 -45.49
C THR A 563 -20.13 -26.00 -45.50
N GLN A 564 -19.96 -26.92 -44.55
CA GLN A 564 -20.75 -28.16 -44.45
C GLN A 564 -22.03 -28.04 -43.61
N CYS A 565 -21.92 -27.73 -42.32
CA CYS A 565 -23.08 -27.71 -41.40
C CYS A 565 -23.74 -26.34 -41.26
N LYS A 566 -23.21 -25.29 -41.87
CA LYS A 566 -23.72 -23.90 -41.88
C LYS A 566 -23.70 -23.21 -40.52
N LYS A 567 -23.21 -23.81 -39.45
CA LYS A 567 -23.07 -23.16 -38.13
C LYS A 567 -21.94 -22.10 -38.18
N PRO A 568 -22.12 -20.93 -37.59
CA PRO A 568 -21.02 -19.96 -37.41
C PRO A 568 -19.96 -20.59 -36.48
N TYR A 569 -18.65 -20.43 -36.81
CA TYR A 569 -17.60 -21.10 -36.02
C TYR A 569 -16.29 -20.33 -35.86
N ILE A 570 -16.01 -19.35 -36.71
CA ILE A 570 -14.76 -18.58 -36.67
C ILE A 570 -14.98 -17.17 -37.20
N ASN A 571 -14.21 -16.20 -36.72
CA ASN A 571 -14.19 -14.82 -37.22
C ASN A 571 -13.61 -14.78 -38.62
N ARG A 572 -14.10 -13.87 -39.46
CA ARG A 572 -13.61 -13.71 -40.84
C ARG A 572 -12.10 -13.47 -40.89
N ARG A 573 -11.62 -12.45 -40.15
CA ARG A 573 -10.18 -12.12 -40.12
C ARG A 573 -9.32 -13.24 -39.56
N ALA A 574 -9.81 -13.99 -38.57
CA ALA A 574 -9.12 -15.17 -38.07
C ALA A 574 -8.98 -16.26 -39.12
N LEU A 575 -10.04 -16.51 -39.91
CA LEU A 575 -10.01 -17.46 -41.01
C LEU A 575 -9.03 -17.02 -42.10
N GLU A 576 -9.08 -15.77 -42.52
CA GLU A 576 -8.18 -15.18 -43.51
C GLU A 576 -6.71 -15.24 -43.05
N ALA A 577 -6.42 -14.96 -41.78
CA ALA A 577 -5.09 -15.09 -41.21
C ALA A 577 -4.60 -16.55 -41.23
N ILE A 578 -5.47 -17.53 -40.91
CA ILE A 578 -5.13 -18.95 -40.99
C ILE A 578 -4.88 -19.36 -42.43
N GLU A 579 -5.78 -18.99 -43.36
CA GLU A 579 -5.62 -19.29 -44.77
C GLU A 579 -4.29 -18.73 -45.31
N SER A 580 -3.98 -17.46 -45.00
CA SER A 580 -2.74 -16.82 -45.40
C SER A 580 -1.51 -17.52 -44.84
N LYS A 581 -1.49 -17.88 -43.54
CA LYS A 581 -0.37 -18.58 -42.88
C LYS A 581 -0.19 -20.00 -43.44
N VAL A 582 -1.27 -20.75 -43.66
CA VAL A 582 -1.23 -22.14 -44.20
C VAL A 582 -0.78 -22.13 -45.67
N LEU A 583 -1.37 -21.24 -46.47
CA LEU A 583 -1.03 -21.14 -47.91
C LEU A 583 0.33 -20.45 -48.16
N GLY A 584 0.89 -19.74 -47.17
CA GLY A 584 2.23 -19.16 -47.23
C GLY A 584 3.36 -20.19 -47.05
N VAL A 585 3.06 -21.40 -46.54
CA VAL A 585 4.05 -22.47 -46.34
C VAL A 585 4.04 -23.42 -47.55
N GLU A 586 5.14 -23.49 -48.30
CA GLU A 586 5.26 -24.23 -49.56
C GLU A 586 4.86 -25.72 -49.43
N SER A 587 5.25 -26.37 -48.31
CA SER A 587 4.89 -27.77 -48.03
C SER A 587 3.39 -27.98 -47.78
N LEU A 588 2.68 -26.95 -47.28
CA LEU A 588 1.25 -27.02 -47.00
C LEU A 588 0.39 -26.61 -48.19
N GLN A 589 0.92 -25.82 -49.13
CA GLN A 589 0.19 -25.43 -50.35
C GLN A 589 -0.26 -26.64 -51.16
N SER A 590 0.57 -27.63 -51.31
CA SER A 590 0.23 -28.88 -52.02
C SER A 590 -0.84 -29.69 -51.30
N THR A 591 -0.78 -29.71 -49.98
CA THR A 591 -1.75 -30.43 -49.11
C THR A 591 -3.14 -29.81 -49.14
N PHE A 592 -3.22 -28.47 -49.12
CA PHE A 592 -4.47 -27.71 -49.12
C PHE A 592 -4.83 -27.15 -50.50
N SER A 593 -4.47 -27.84 -51.57
CA SER A 593 -4.87 -27.49 -52.93
C SER A 593 -6.20 -28.15 -53.34
N GLY A 594 -6.88 -27.59 -54.35
CA GLY A 594 -8.16 -28.12 -54.85
C GLY A 594 -9.28 -28.15 -53.82
N ASN A 595 -9.96 -29.29 -53.71
CA ASN A 595 -11.09 -29.47 -52.79
C ASN A 595 -10.71 -29.42 -51.30
N ARG A 596 -9.45 -29.76 -50.97
CA ARG A 596 -8.96 -29.71 -49.57
C ARG A 596 -8.85 -28.30 -49.02
N LYS A 597 -8.84 -27.27 -49.83
CA LYS A 597 -8.94 -25.88 -49.38
C LYS A 597 -10.23 -25.63 -48.63
N ASN A 598 -11.33 -26.34 -48.93
CA ASN A 598 -12.60 -26.23 -48.24
C ASN A 598 -12.54 -26.73 -46.77
N ILE A 599 -11.59 -27.61 -46.43
CA ILE A 599 -11.41 -28.13 -45.07
C ILE A 599 -11.07 -26.99 -44.11
N LEU A 600 -10.31 -25.96 -44.55
CA LEU A 600 -10.01 -24.80 -43.73
C LEU A 600 -11.26 -24.00 -43.39
N ARG A 601 -12.32 -24.08 -44.20
CA ARG A 601 -13.61 -23.39 -44.02
C ARG A 601 -14.68 -24.25 -43.36
N MET A 602 -14.33 -25.39 -42.79
CA MET A 602 -15.17 -26.25 -41.98
C MET A 602 -14.94 -26.02 -40.49
N CYS A 603 -16.00 -26.14 -39.68
CA CYS A 603 -15.86 -26.14 -38.22
C CYS A 603 -15.05 -27.36 -37.75
N PRO A 604 -14.49 -27.38 -36.52
CA PRO A 604 -13.68 -28.49 -36.00
C PRO A 604 -14.37 -29.84 -36.12
N ASP A 605 -15.66 -29.94 -35.79
CA ASP A 605 -16.43 -31.19 -35.84
C ASP A 605 -16.53 -31.73 -37.28
N CYS A 606 -16.93 -30.87 -38.23
CA CYS A 606 -17.03 -31.28 -39.63
C CYS A 606 -15.66 -31.61 -40.22
N ARG A 607 -14.63 -30.93 -39.82
CA ARG A 607 -13.25 -31.19 -40.25
C ARG A 607 -12.76 -32.56 -39.78
N THR A 608 -13.08 -32.93 -38.54
CA THR A 608 -12.73 -34.24 -37.97
C THR A 608 -13.43 -35.36 -38.72
N VAL A 609 -14.75 -35.19 -39.02
CA VAL A 609 -15.53 -36.17 -39.78
C VAL A 609 -14.95 -36.34 -41.21
N GLU A 610 -14.62 -35.24 -41.89
CA GLU A 610 -14.06 -35.31 -43.25
C GLU A 610 -12.67 -35.99 -43.26
N ALA A 611 -11.84 -35.69 -42.25
CA ALA A 611 -10.53 -36.35 -42.10
C ALA A 611 -10.67 -37.85 -41.85
N MET A 612 -11.65 -38.29 -41.05
CA MET A 612 -11.92 -39.74 -40.85
C MET A 612 -12.41 -40.42 -42.12
N MET A 613 -13.30 -39.76 -42.87
CA MET A 613 -13.77 -40.28 -44.15
C MET A 613 -12.67 -40.40 -45.24
N GLU A 614 -11.68 -39.49 -45.23
CA GLU A 614 -10.51 -39.57 -46.10
C GLU A 614 -9.63 -40.80 -45.74
N VAL A 615 -9.43 -41.05 -44.43
CA VAL A 615 -8.68 -42.24 -43.97
C VAL A 615 -9.35 -43.56 -44.37
N GLU A 616 -10.69 -43.63 -44.29
CA GLU A 616 -11.43 -44.82 -44.70
C GLU A 616 -11.39 -45.09 -46.22
N LYS A 617 -11.22 -44.04 -47.03
CA LYS A 617 -11.13 -44.19 -48.52
C LYS A 617 -9.77 -44.62 -48.98
N GLY A 618 -8.82 -44.81 -48.06
CA GLY A 618 -7.44 -45.23 -48.36
C GLY A 618 -6.68 -44.14 -49.11
N TRP A 619 -5.69 -43.64 -48.51
CA TRP A 619 -4.76 -42.74 -49.15
C TRP A 619 -4.24 -43.28 -50.43
#